data_ab42b9eab454df59778e94abaefe2c6c
#
_entry.id   ab42b9eab454df59778e94abaefe2c6c
#
_cell.length_a   1.000
_cell.length_b   1.000
_cell.length_c   1.000
_cell.angle_alpha   90.00
_cell.angle_beta   90.00
_cell.angle_gamma   90.00
#
_symmetry.space_group_name_H-M   'P 1'
#
loop_
_entity.id
_entity.type
_entity.pdbx_description
1 polymer ?
#
loop_
_entity_poly.entity_id
_entity_poly.type
_entity_poly.pdbx_seq_one_letter_code
_entity_poly.pdbx_strand_id
1 'polypeptide(L)'
;MVEPRERAAGEHTRPQSLGEEIANAVSHGIGLLAAIVASPFLVIAAARRGGPAVVVGTSVFAAAIVLLYLTSTLYHALPPSRVKRAFRVIDHAAIFLLIAGTYTPFTLGVLRGGWGWTIFGLVWGLAILGISLKAIAGVRFPVLSTCLYIGMGWLALIAFRPIWSHMPVPGILWLAAGGIAYTAGVAFYALDRVRYLHFVWHLFVLAGTACHFVAVLNYAS
;
A
#
# COMPACT_ATOMS: atom_id res chain seq x y z
N MET A 1 -20.26 -35.10 -17.46
CA MET A 1 -21.16 -33.93 -17.32
C MET A 1 -20.73 -33.22 -16.03
N VAL A 2 -19.91 -32.14 -16.14
CA VAL A 2 -19.41 -31.41 -14.98
C VAL A 2 -20.35 -30.25 -14.77
N GLU A 3 -21.04 -30.24 -13.62
CA GLU A 3 -21.96 -29.15 -13.24
C GLU A 3 -21.25 -27.80 -13.28
N PRO A 4 -21.92 -26.74 -13.76
CA PRO A 4 -21.40 -25.36 -13.65
C PRO A 4 -21.52 -24.92 -12.19
N ARG A 5 -20.41 -25.06 -11.44
CA ARG A 5 -20.31 -24.52 -10.09
C ARG A 5 -20.55 -23.01 -10.15
N GLU A 6 -21.55 -22.60 -9.38
CA GLU A 6 -21.94 -21.22 -9.04
C GLU A 6 -20.77 -20.25 -9.15
N ARG A 7 -20.83 -19.36 -10.13
CA ARG A 7 -19.99 -18.14 -10.13
C ARG A 7 -20.45 -17.31 -8.94
N ALA A 8 -19.62 -17.26 -7.92
CA ALA A 8 -19.85 -16.41 -6.77
C ALA A 8 -20.08 -14.97 -7.27
N ALA A 9 -21.22 -14.39 -6.91
CA ALA A 9 -21.57 -13.01 -7.21
C ALA A 9 -20.44 -12.10 -6.66
N GLY A 10 -19.63 -11.52 -7.54
CA GLY A 10 -18.49 -10.65 -7.18
C GLY A 10 -17.23 -10.81 -8.03
N GLU A 11 -17.10 -11.87 -8.84
CA GLU A 11 -15.96 -12.01 -9.76
C GLU A 11 -16.26 -11.35 -11.12
N HIS A 12 -16.06 -10.04 -11.19
CA HIS A 12 -16.16 -9.28 -12.44
C HIS A 12 -14.84 -9.20 -13.24
N THR A 13 -13.78 -9.87 -12.78
CA THR A 13 -12.47 -9.81 -13.42
C THR A 13 -12.26 -11.03 -14.32
N ARG A 14 -11.77 -10.81 -15.55
CA ARG A 14 -11.32 -11.90 -16.41
C ARG A 14 -10.07 -12.56 -15.81
N PRO A 15 -9.80 -13.85 -16.06
CA PRO A 15 -8.52 -14.45 -15.72
C PRO A 15 -7.38 -13.72 -16.46
N GLN A 16 -6.31 -13.40 -15.73
CA GLN A 16 -5.12 -12.82 -16.35
C GLN A 16 -4.37 -13.87 -17.15
N SER A 17 -3.81 -13.48 -18.29
CA SER A 17 -2.95 -14.33 -19.10
C SER A 17 -1.60 -14.56 -18.40
N LEU A 18 -0.87 -15.61 -18.80
CA LEU A 18 0.47 -15.88 -18.26
C LEU A 18 1.41 -14.68 -18.42
N GLY A 19 1.35 -13.96 -19.55
CA GLY A 19 2.17 -12.77 -19.78
C GLY A 19 1.85 -11.63 -18.80
N GLU A 20 0.57 -11.44 -18.45
CA GLU A 20 0.14 -10.45 -17.45
C GLU A 20 0.60 -10.84 -16.04
N GLU A 21 0.44 -12.11 -15.66
CA GLU A 21 0.91 -12.62 -14.37
C GLU A 21 2.44 -12.46 -14.23
N ILE A 22 3.20 -12.74 -15.30
CA ILE A 22 4.66 -12.53 -15.31
C ILE A 22 4.98 -11.04 -15.17
N ALA A 23 4.32 -10.16 -15.93
CA ALA A 23 4.56 -8.72 -15.85
C ALA A 23 4.28 -8.18 -14.44
N ASN A 24 3.18 -8.62 -13.81
CA ASN A 24 2.80 -8.26 -12.45
C ASN A 24 3.83 -8.79 -11.43
N ALA A 25 4.21 -10.06 -11.52
CA ALA A 25 5.20 -10.65 -10.61
C ALA A 25 6.58 -9.98 -10.75
N VAL A 26 7.02 -9.69 -11.97
CA VAL A 26 8.32 -9.04 -12.23
C VAL A 26 8.32 -7.62 -11.74
N SER A 27 7.28 -6.82 -12.00
CA SER A 27 7.23 -5.43 -11.56
C SER A 27 7.32 -5.30 -10.03
N HIS A 28 6.50 -6.05 -9.29
CA HIS A 28 6.57 -6.03 -7.82
C HIS A 28 7.77 -6.79 -7.28
N GLY A 29 8.30 -7.78 -7.99
CA GLY A 29 9.58 -8.44 -7.66
C GLY A 29 10.77 -7.47 -7.70
N ILE A 30 10.82 -6.59 -8.70
CA ILE A 30 11.81 -5.49 -8.75
C ILE A 30 11.60 -4.53 -7.58
N GLY A 31 10.33 -4.16 -7.30
CA GLY A 31 9.96 -3.35 -6.14
C GLY A 31 10.40 -3.97 -4.81
N LEU A 32 10.24 -5.29 -4.66
CA LEU A 32 10.68 -6.04 -3.49
C LEU A 32 12.20 -5.96 -3.30
N LEU A 33 12.97 -6.21 -4.34
CA LEU A 33 14.43 -6.14 -4.28
C LEU A 33 14.89 -4.72 -3.93
N ALA A 34 14.30 -3.70 -4.57
CA ALA A 34 14.58 -2.30 -4.27
C ALA A 34 14.23 -1.97 -2.80
N ALA A 35 13.08 -2.43 -2.30
CA ALA A 35 12.66 -2.21 -0.93
C ALA A 35 13.59 -2.88 0.09
N ILE A 36 14.02 -4.12 -0.15
CA ILE A 36 14.97 -4.83 0.73
C ILE A 36 16.30 -4.09 0.80
N VAL A 37 16.83 -3.64 -0.34
CA VAL A 37 18.10 -2.90 -0.39
C VAL A 37 17.97 -1.52 0.25
N ALA A 38 16.87 -0.79 -0.01
CA ALA A 38 16.69 0.59 0.43
C ALA A 38 16.27 0.71 1.92
N SER A 39 15.56 -0.29 2.47
CA SER A 39 15.04 -0.24 3.85
C SER A 39 16.12 -0.03 4.92
N PRO A 40 17.27 -0.68 4.90
CA PRO A 40 18.35 -0.41 5.86
C PRO A 40 18.82 1.04 5.84
N PHE A 41 18.98 1.64 4.65
CA PHE A 41 19.40 3.04 4.52
C PHE A 41 18.35 3.98 5.10
N LEU A 42 17.07 3.67 4.90
CA LEU A 42 15.93 4.44 5.44
C LEU A 42 15.96 4.43 6.98
N VAL A 43 16.11 3.24 7.58
CA VAL A 43 16.15 3.07 9.04
C VAL A 43 17.40 3.70 9.66
N ILE A 44 18.55 3.56 9.01
CA ILE A 44 19.80 4.21 9.46
C ILE A 44 19.66 5.74 9.40
N ALA A 45 19.05 6.29 8.33
CA ALA A 45 18.81 7.73 8.24
C ALA A 45 17.88 8.23 9.36
N ALA A 46 16.82 7.46 9.67
CA ALA A 46 15.93 7.76 10.78
C ALA A 46 16.65 7.72 12.14
N ALA A 47 17.52 6.75 12.36
CA ALA A 47 18.32 6.62 13.59
C ALA A 47 19.32 7.78 13.78
N ARG A 48 19.83 8.35 12.68
CA ARG A 48 20.76 9.49 12.73
C ARG A 48 20.10 10.85 12.92
N ARG A 49 18.84 11.00 12.48
CA ARG A 49 18.14 12.31 12.44
C ARG A 49 17.00 12.43 13.43
N GLY A 50 16.40 11.30 13.84
CA GLY A 50 15.20 11.28 14.68
C GLY A 50 15.39 10.51 15.98
N GLY A 51 14.39 10.61 16.86
CA GLY A 51 14.33 9.82 18.09
C GLY A 51 13.78 8.39 17.84
N PRO A 52 13.70 7.57 18.93
CA PRO A 52 13.24 6.17 18.82
C PRO A 52 11.87 6.00 18.11
N ALA A 53 10.94 6.94 18.31
CA ALA A 53 9.62 6.90 17.69
C ALA A 53 9.70 7.00 16.16
N VAL A 54 10.60 7.85 15.62
CA VAL A 54 10.83 7.99 14.18
C VAL A 54 11.44 6.70 13.62
N VAL A 55 12.38 6.09 14.33
CA VAL A 55 12.97 4.80 13.93
C VAL A 55 11.92 3.71 13.88
N VAL A 56 11.07 3.60 14.90
CA VAL A 56 9.94 2.64 14.91
C VAL A 56 9.02 2.88 13.74
N GLY A 57 8.56 4.13 13.54
CA GLY A 57 7.65 4.48 12.45
C GLY A 57 8.23 4.14 11.08
N THR A 58 9.50 4.50 10.86
CA THR A 58 10.21 4.21 9.61
C THR A 58 10.40 2.71 9.38
N SER A 59 10.68 1.94 10.44
CA SER A 59 10.80 0.48 10.36
C SER A 59 9.46 -0.19 10.02
N VAL A 60 8.35 0.32 10.57
CA VAL A 60 6.99 -0.15 10.21
C VAL A 60 6.68 0.12 8.75
N PHE A 61 7.01 1.31 8.25
CA PHE A 61 6.84 1.63 6.83
C PHE A 61 7.69 0.71 5.94
N ALA A 62 8.97 0.53 6.26
CA ALA A 62 9.87 -0.34 5.52
C ALA A 62 9.35 -1.79 5.48
N ALA A 63 8.91 -2.33 6.62
CA ALA A 63 8.33 -3.66 6.69
C ALA A 63 7.04 -3.77 5.87
N ALA A 64 6.17 -2.75 5.89
CA ALA A 64 4.93 -2.74 5.12
C ALA A 64 5.18 -2.76 3.60
N ILE A 65 6.18 -2.02 3.11
CA ILE A 65 6.58 -2.04 1.68
C ILE A 65 7.07 -3.45 1.28
N VAL A 66 7.98 -4.02 2.08
CA VAL A 66 8.53 -5.35 1.80
C VAL A 66 7.42 -6.41 1.79
N LEU A 67 6.51 -6.37 2.77
CA LEU A 67 5.38 -7.30 2.85
C LEU A 67 4.43 -7.17 1.66
N LEU A 68 4.09 -5.94 1.26
CA LEU A 68 3.24 -5.73 0.08
C LEU A 68 3.88 -6.33 -1.17
N TYR A 69 5.11 -5.96 -1.48
CA TYR A 69 5.76 -6.43 -2.70
C TYR A 69 6.02 -7.94 -2.68
N LEU A 70 6.36 -8.50 -1.51
CA LEU A 70 6.54 -9.95 -1.36
C LEU A 70 5.22 -10.69 -1.64
N THR A 71 4.12 -10.28 -0.98
CA THR A 71 2.83 -10.97 -1.11
C THR A 71 2.27 -10.84 -2.52
N SER A 72 2.41 -9.69 -3.14
CA SER A 72 1.99 -9.45 -4.53
C SER A 72 2.82 -10.25 -5.53
N THR A 73 4.15 -10.26 -5.39
CA THR A 73 5.03 -11.07 -6.23
C THR A 73 4.65 -12.54 -6.15
N LEU A 74 4.46 -13.07 -4.94
CA LEU A 74 4.06 -14.48 -4.74
C LEU A 74 2.67 -14.77 -5.29
N TYR A 75 1.69 -13.86 -5.08
CA TYR A 75 0.35 -14.02 -5.64
C TYR A 75 0.41 -14.19 -7.15
N HIS A 76 1.14 -13.31 -7.85
CA HIS A 76 1.22 -13.35 -9.30
C HIS A 76 2.11 -14.48 -9.84
N ALA A 77 3.17 -14.89 -9.13
CA ALA A 77 4.05 -15.96 -9.55
C ALA A 77 3.46 -17.38 -9.39
N LEU A 78 2.48 -17.54 -8.50
CA LEU A 78 1.91 -18.86 -8.20
C LEU A 78 0.94 -19.33 -9.31
N PRO A 79 0.95 -20.63 -9.67
CA PRO A 79 -0.05 -21.22 -10.56
C PRO A 79 -1.44 -21.25 -9.88
N PRO A 80 -2.54 -21.37 -10.66
CA PRO A 80 -3.88 -21.48 -10.11
C PRO A 80 -4.00 -22.61 -9.08
N SER A 81 -4.24 -22.25 -7.81
CA SER A 81 -4.22 -23.17 -6.68
C SER A 81 -4.97 -22.60 -5.48
N ARG A 82 -5.17 -23.39 -4.42
CA ARG A 82 -5.67 -22.90 -3.14
C ARG A 82 -4.71 -21.89 -2.51
N VAL A 83 -3.40 -22.10 -2.70
CA VAL A 83 -2.34 -21.21 -2.19
C VAL A 83 -2.42 -19.86 -2.91
N LYS A 84 -2.55 -19.83 -4.24
CA LYS A 84 -2.73 -18.57 -5.00
C LYS A 84 -3.96 -17.79 -4.51
N ARG A 85 -5.06 -18.47 -4.21
CA ARG A 85 -6.26 -17.82 -3.65
C ARG A 85 -6.01 -17.21 -2.27
N ALA A 86 -5.26 -17.89 -1.41
CA ALA A 86 -4.86 -17.33 -0.12
C ALA A 86 -3.96 -16.11 -0.28
N PHE A 87 -2.94 -16.18 -1.15
CA PHE A 87 -2.07 -15.05 -1.44
C PHE A 87 -2.81 -13.87 -2.06
N ARG A 88 -3.84 -14.09 -2.87
CA ARG A 88 -4.71 -13.00 -3.36
C ARG A 88 -5.36 -12.23 -2.21
N VAL A 89 -5.82 -12.91 -1.18
CA VAL A 89 -6.42 -12.26 0.01
C VAL A 89 -5.37 -11.50 0.79
N ILE A 90 -4.21 -12.10 0.98
CA ILE A 90 -3.09 -11.49 1.74
C ILE A 90 -2.56 -10.26 1.00
N ASP A 91 -2.37 -10.33 -0.32
CA ASP A 91 -1.95 -9.21 -1.16
C ASP A 91 -2.89 -8.01 -1.03
N HIS A 92 -4.21 -8.23 -1.14
CA HIS A 92 -5.20 -7.16 -0.95
C HIS A 92 -5.25 -6.65 0.51
N ALA A 93 -5.00 -7.49 1.50
CA ALA A 93 -4.91 -7.08 2.89
C ALA A 93 -3.65 -6.23 3.15
N ALA A 94 -2.54 -6.55 2.46
CA ALA A 94 -1.28 -5.82 2.59
C ALA A 94 -1.37 -4.36 2.10
N ILE A 95 -2.34 -4.01 1.24
CA ILE A 95 -2.59 -2.61 0.85
C ILE A 95 -3.01 -1.77 2.06
N PHE A 96 -3.89 -2.29 2.93
CA PHE A 96 -4.27 -1.60 4.18
C PHE A 96 -3.06 -1.38 5.07
N LEU A 97 -2.21 -2.42 5.18
CA LEU A 97 -0.99 -2.35 5.97
C LEU A 97 0.00 -1.33 5.40
N LEU A 98 0.17 -1.27 4.07
CA LEU A 98 1.03 -0.28 3.42
C LEU A 98 0.54 1.14 3.70
N ILE A 99 -0.77 1.40 3.58
CA ILE A 99 -1.32 2.73 3.85
C ILE A 99 -1.05 3.12 5.30
N ALA A 100 -1.40 2.29 6.28
CA ALA A 100 -1.15 2.58 7.68
C ALA A 100 0.35 2.71 8.00
N GLY A 101 1.18 1.84 7.42
CA GLY A 101 2.63 1.90 7.52
C GLY A 101 3.21 3.20 6.99
N THR A 102 2.67 3.72 5.88
CA THR A 102 3.10 5.01 5.28
C THR A 102 2.82 6.20 6.20
N TYR A 103 1.71 6.20 6.93
CA TYR A 103 1.39 7.25 7.90
C TYR A 103 2.29 7.20 9.14
N THR A 104 2.74 6.02 9.54
CA THR A 104 3.37 5.79 10.84
C THR A 104 4.61 6.66 11.09
N PRO A 105 5.59 6.83 10.18
CA PRO A 105 6.73 7.70 10.42
C PRO A 105 6.35 9.17 10.61
N PHE A 106 5.33 9.66 9.91
CA PHE A 106 4.87 11.05 10.02
C PHE A 106 4.06 11.29 11.30
N THR A 107 3.22 10.35 11.71
CA THR A 107 2.41 10.47 12.93
C THR A 107 3.25 10.37 14.19
N LEU A 108 4.33 9.58 14.17
CA LEU A 108 5.27 9.46 15.29
C LEU A 108 6.42 10.46 15.24
N GLY A 109 6.67 11.09 14.09
CA GLY A 109 7.72 12.08 13.84
C GLY A 109 7.18 13.50 13.80
N VAL A 110 6.80 13.95 12.60
CA VAL A 110 6.40 15.34 12.30
C VAL A 110 5.14 15.79 13.06
N LEU A 111 4.12 14.93 13.14
CA LEU A 111 2.80 15.28 13.70
C LEU A 111 2.70 15.12 15.22
N ARG A 112 3.73 14.77 15.92
CA ARG A 112 3.75 14.49 17.38
C ARG A 112 2.57 15.02 18.20
N GLY A 113 2.28 14.38 19.34
CA GLY A 113 1.22 14.81 20.26
C GLY A 113 -0.18 14.40 19.81
N GLY A 114 -1.19 15.20 20.11
CA GLY A 114 -2.60 14.84 19.90
C GLY A 114 -2.94 14.52 18.46
N TRP A 115 -2.49 15.33 17.50
CA TRP A 115 -2.72 15.10 16.08
C TRP A 115 -2.07 13.81 15.57
N GLY A 116 -0.81 13.55 15.97
CA GLY A 116 -0.10 12.34 15.61
C GLY A 116 -0.85 11.08 16.07
N TRP A 117 -1.22 11.02 17.35
CA TRP A 117 -1.97 9.90 17.91
C TRP A 117 -3.38 9.73 17.34
N THR A 118 -4.08 10.84 17.04
CA THR A 118 -5.40 10.77 16.41
C THR A 118 -5.33 10.16 15.01
N ILE A 119 -4.45 10.66 14.13
CA ILE A 119 -4.31 10.12 12.78
C ILE A 119 -3.76 8.68 12.83
N PHE A 120 -2.80 8.39 13.71
CA PHE A 120 -2.30 7.04 13.93
C PHE A 120 -3.43 6.07 14.29
N GLY A 121 -4.25 6.41 15.30
CA GLY A 121 -5.36 5.58 15.74
C GLY A 121 -6.41 5.38 14.64
N LEU A 122 -6.77 6.45 13.90
CA LEU A 122 -7.72 6.36 12.80
C LEU A 122 -7.22 5.45 11.67
N VAL A 123 -5.99 5.65 11.19
CA VAL A 123 -5.47 4.89 10.06
C VAL A 123 -5.25 3.42 10.42
N TRP A 124 -4.71 3.12 11.61
CA TRP A 124 -4.52 1.75 12.06
C TRP A 124 -5.85 1.06 12.40
N GLY A 125 -6.82 1.79 12.99
CA GLY A 125 -8.16 1.28 13.22
C GLY A 125 -8.85 0.86 11.92
N LEU A 126 -8.80 1.72 10.89
CA LEU A 126 -9.33 1.41 9.56
C LEU A 126 -8.55 0.28 8.87
N ALA A 127 -7.22 0.20 9.06
CA ALA A 127 -6.42 -0.89 8.52
C ALA A 127 -6.83 -2.24 9.15
N ILE A 128 -6.99 -2.30 10.46
CA ILE A 128 -7.46 -3.50 11.16
C ILE A 128 -8.84 -3.93 10.66
N LEU A 129 -9.77 -2.99 10.50
CA LEU A 129 -11.10 -3.27 9.95
C LEU A 129 -11.00 -3.81 8.52
N GLY A 130 -10.20 -3.19 7.67
CA GLY A 130 -10.02 -3.61 6.27
C GLY A 130 -9.35 -4.97 6.15
N ILE A 131 -8.32 -5.24 6.94
CA ILE A 131 -7.65 -6.55 7.01
C ILE A 131 -8.62 -7.62 7.50
N SER A 132 -9.40 -7.34 8.56
CA SER A 132 -10.42 -8.24 9.08
C SER A 132 -11.50 -8.54 8.04
N LEU A 133 -11.95 -7.52 7.30
CA LEU A 133 -12.87 -7.70 6.18
C LEU A 133 -12.29 -8.66 5.12
N LYS A 134 -11.00 -8.51 4.78
CA LYS A 134 -10.32 -9.43 3.84
C LYS A 134 -10.18 -10.83 4.40
N ALA A 135 -9.86 -10.98 5.68
CA ALA A 135 -9.72 -12.29 6.31
C ALA A 135 -11.06 -13.06 6.36
N ILE A 136 -12.17 -12.37 6.63
CA ILE A 136 -13.49 -12.99 6.78
C ILE A 136 -14.19 -13.17 5.42
N ALA A 137 -14.20 -12.14 4.59
CA ALA A 137 -14.97 -12.09 3.34
C ALA A 137 -14.13 -12.30 2.07
N GLY A 138 -12.79 -12.42 2.20
CA GLY A 138 -11.91 -12.50 1.05
C GLY A 138 -11.97 -11.23 0.20
N VAL A 139 -12.02 -11.41 -1.12
CA VAL A 139 -12.06 -10.30 -2.09
C VAL A 139 -13.48 -9.94 -2.57
N ARG A 140 -14.52 -10.37 -1.85
CA ARG A 140 -15.92 -10.22 -2.26
C ARG A 140 -16.41 -8.77 -2.39
N PHE A 141 -15.82 -7.84 -1.64
CA PHE A 141 -16.24 -6.43 -1.61
C PHE A 141 -15.16 -5.52 -2.22
N PRO A 142 -14.93 -5.57 -3.56
CA PRO A 142 -13.84 -4.82 -4.19
C PRO A 142 -14.07 -3.31 -4.10
N VAL A 143 -15.28 -2.82 -4.39
CA VAL A 143 -15.62 -1.38 -4.35
C VAL A 143 -15.44 -0.82 -2.94
N LEU A 144 -15.99 -1.50 -1.92
CA LEU A 144 -15.84 -1.07 -0.52
C LEU A 144 -14.36 -0.99 -0.11
N SER A 145 -13.57 -2.00 -0.48
CA SER A 145 -12.13 -2.00 -0.18
C SER A 145 -11.41 -0.85 -0.86
N THR A 146 -11.71 -0.59 -2.14
CA THR A 146 -11.11 0.51 -2.90
C THR A 146 -11.49 1.87 -2.32
N CYS A 147 -12.76 2.07 -1.93
CA CYS A 147 -13.19 3.27 -1.24
C CYS A 147 -12.45 3.47 0.10
N LEU A 148 -12.25 2.39 0.86
CA LEU A 148 -11.48 2.44 2.10
C LEU A 148 -10.01 2.78 1.84
N TYR A 149 -9.36 2.21 0.81
CA TYR A 149 -7.99 2.55 0.45
C TYR A 149 -7.84 4.04 0.12
N ILE A 150 -8.73 4.57 -0.73
CA ILE A 150 -8.73 6.00 -1.10
C ILE A 150 -9.00 6.86 0.13
N GLY A 151 -10.05 6.56 0.91
CA GLY A 151 -10.38 7.31 2.13
C GLY A 151 -9.25 7.33 3.13
N MET A 152 -8.61 6.19 3.40
CA MET A 152 -7.43 6.10 4.25
C MET A 152 -6.25 6.90 3.67
N GLY A 153 -5.99 6.80 2.37
CA GLY A 153 -4.89 7.51 1.71
C GLY A 153 -4.98 9.04 1.85
N TRP A 154 -6.21 9.58 1.88
CA TRP A 154 -6.46 11.01 1.99
C TRP A 154 -6.79 11.50 3.40
N LEU A 155 -6.69 10.67 4.44
CA LEU A 155 -6.84 11.10 5.84
C LEU A 155 -5.87 12.24 6.25
N ALA A 156 -4.73 12.35 5.56
CA ALA A 156 -3.79 13.45 5.76
C ALA A 156 -4.43 14.84 5.58
N LEU A 157 -5.49 14.95 4.79
CA LEU A 157 -6.21 16.22 4.60
C LEU A 157 -6.87 16.73 5.89
N ILE A 158 -7.27 15.84 6.79
CA ILE A 158 -7.83 16.21 8.10
C ILE A 158 -6.76 16.92 8.95
N ALA A 159 -5.50 16.48 8.81
CA ALA A 159 -4.34 17.03 9.50
C ALA A 159 -3.54 18.02 8.62
N PHE A 160 -4.16 18.60 7.58
CA PHE A 160 -3.44 19.46 6.63
C PHE A 160 -2.75 20.64 7.32
N ARG A 161 -3.45 21.35 8.23
CA ARG A 161 -2.86 22.48 8.96
C ARG A 161 -1.61 22.08 9.75
N PRO A 162 -1.64 21.08 10.66
CA PRO A 162 -0.44 20.67 11.37
C PRO A 162 0.66 20.11 10.43
N ILE A 163 0.32 19.42 9.36
CA ILE A 163 1.33 18.99 8.36
C ILE A 163 2.00 20.22 7.75
N TRP A 164 1.22 21.19 7.30
CA TRP A 164 1.74 22.41 6.67
C TRP A 164 2.64 23.22 7.60
N SER A 165 2.34 23.27 8.90
CA SER A 165 3.12 24.04 9.88
C SER A 165 4.41 23.36 10.34
N HIS A 166 4.55 22.04 10.17
CA HIS A 166 5.69 21.28 10.67
C HIS A 166 6.54 20.62 9.58
N MET A 167 6.04 20.56 8.35
CA MET A 167 6.74 19.91 7.23
C MET A 167 7.08 20.95 6.16
N PRO A 168 8.33 20.98 5.64
CA PRO A 168 8.69 21.84 4.54
C PRO A 168 7.95 21.47 3.26
N VAL A 169 7.68 22.48 2.42
CA VAL A 169 6.89 22.33 1.17
C VAL A 169 7.35 21.16 0.29
N PRO A 170 8.67 20.90 0.06
CA PRO A 170 9.08 19.74 -0.73
C PRO A 170 8.59 18.39 -0.14
N GLY A 171 8.53 18.25 1.19
CA GLY A 171 8.00 17.06 1.85
C GLY A 171 6.51 16.87 1.56
N ILE A 172 5.73 17.96 1.64
CA ILE A 172 4.30 17.96 1.30
C ILE A 172 4.09 17.59 -0.17
N LEU A 173 4.92 18.12 -1.07
CA LEU A 173 4.84 17.80 -2.51
C LEU A 173 5.12 16.31 -2.78
N TRP A 174 6.10 15.70 -2.11
CA TRP A 174 6.36 14.27 -2.23
C TRP A 174 5.20 13.42 -1.70
N LEU A 175 4.58 13.81 -0.57
CA LEU A 175 3.38 13.14 -0.05
C LEU A 175 2.21 13.25 -1.02
N ALA A 176 1.96 14.46 -1.54
CA ALA A 176 0.88 14.69 -2.50
C ALA A 176 1.12 13.91 -3.80
N ALA A 177 2.34 13.92 -4.34
CA ALA A 177 2.69 13.17 -5.54
C ALA A 177 2.46 11.67 -5.37
N GLY A 178 2.83 11.10 -4.21
CA GLY A 178 2.58 9.71 -3.88
C GLY A 178 1.07 9.40 -3.80
N GLY A 179 0.31 10.22 -3.11
CA GLY A 179 -1.16 10.07 -3.01
C GLY A 179 -1.86 10.18 -4.37
N ILE A 180 -1.42 11.12 -5.22
CA ILE A 180 -1.92 11.28 -6.60
C ILE A 180 -1.56 10.05 -7.44
N ALA A 181 -0.32 9.54 -7.35
CA ALA A 181 0.09 8.35 -8.07
C ALA A 181 -0.79 7.14 -7.71
N TYR A 182 -0.97 6.85 -6.41
CA TYR A 182 -1.85 5.76 -5.97
C TYR A 182 -3.29 5.97 -6.46
N THR A 183 -3.84 7.17 -6.34
CA THR A 183 -5.22 7.47 -6.74
C THR A 183 -5.40 7.34 -8.25
N ALA A 184 -4.46 7.86 -9.06
CA ALA A 184 -4.48 7.69 -10.50
C ALA A 184 -4.39 6.20 -10.91
N GLY A 185 -3.56 5.44 -10.18
CA GLY A 185 -3.44 4.00 -10.36
C GLY A 185 -4.77 3.26 -10.17
N VAL A 186 -5.63 3.69 -9.23
CA VAL A 186 -6.94 3.06 -9.00
C VAL A 186 -7.81 3.03 -10.26
N ALA A 187 -7.69 4.02 -11.15
CA ALA A 187 -8.42 4.01 -12.43
C ALA A 187 -8.04 2.80 -13.29
N PHE A 188 -6.74 2.43 -13.32
CA PHE A 188 -6.26 1.27 -14.05
C PHE A 188 -6.64 -0.04 -13.35
N TYR A 189 -6.63 -0.06 -12.02
CA TYR A 189 -7.14 -1.18 -11.24
C TYR A 189 -8.63 -1.43 -11.50
N ALA A 190 -9.45 -0.39 -11.58
CA ALA A 190 -10.88 -0.50 -11.88
C ALA A 190 -11.17 -0.99 -13.31
N LEU A 191 -10.21 -0.81 -14.23
CA LEU A 191 -10.28 -1.23 -15.63
C LEU A 191 -9.50 -2.52 -15.91
N ASP A 192 -9.25 -3.37 -14.92
CA ASP A 192 -8.45 -4.59 -15.01
C ASP A 192 -8.99 -5.63 -16.03
N ARG A 193 -10.20 -5.43 -16.55
CA ARG A 193 -10.75 -6.19 -17.68
C ARG A 193 -9.96 -6.00 -18.98
N VAL A 194 -9.27 -4.87 -19.13
CA VAL A 194 -8.38 -4.59 -20.27
C VAL A 194 -7.00 -5.19 -19.97
N ARG A 195 -6.40 -5.82 -20.96
CA ARG A 195 -5.09 -6.48 -20.79
C ARG A 195 -4.02 -5.49 -20.32
N TYR A 196 -3.17 -5.94 -19.43
CA TYR A 196 -2.05 -5.21 -18.82
C TYR A 196 -2.41 -3.95 -18.00
N LEU A 197 -3.69 -3.58 -17.82
CA LEU A 197 -4.01 -2.43 -16.96
C LEU A 197 -3.72 -2.73 -15.49
N HIS A 198 -3.80 -3.98 -15.05
CA HIS A 198 -3.35 -4.36 -13.71
C HIS A 198 -1.83 -4.18 -13.55
N PHE A 199 -1.04 -4.49 -14.58
CA PHE A 199 0.39 -4.18 -14.60
C PHE A 199 0.65 -2.66 -14.52
N VAL A 200 -0.11 -1.85 -15.25
CA VAL A 200 -0.02 -0.39 -15.16
C VAL A 200 -0.34 0.09 -13.73
N TRP A 201 -1.36 -0.49 -13.10
CA TRP A 201 -1.65 -0.25 -11.67
C TRP A 201 -0.42 -0.51 -10.78
N HIS A 202 0.30 -1.64 -10.99
CA HIS A 202 1.54 -1.95 -10.26
C HIS A 202 2.60 -0.87 -10.43
N LEU A 203 2.76 -0.30 -11.63
CA LEU A 203 3.72 0.79 -11.87
C LEU A 203 3.34 2.06 -11.09
N PHE A 204 2.05 2.38 -10.99
CA PHE A 204 1.58 3.48 -10.15
C PHE A 204 1.79 3.22 -8.66
N VAL A 205 1.64 1.99 -8.20
CA VAL A 205 1.96 1.60 -6.81
C VAL A 205 3.46 1.80 -6.54
N LEU A 206 4.34 1.37 -7.46
CA LEU A 206 5.79 1.59 -7.35
C LEU A 206 6.13 3.08 -7.30
N ALA A 207 5.54 3.89 -8.17
CA ALA A 207 5.75 5.34 -8.21
C ALA A 207 5.28 6.01 -6.91
N GLY A 208 4.10 5.66 -6.41
CA GLY A 208 3.55 6.16 -5.14
C GLY A 208 4.45 5.81 -3.96
N THR A 209 4.89 4.54 -3.90
CA THR A 209 5.82 4.09 -2.85
C THR A 209 7.16 4.82 -2.93
N ALA A 210 7.71 5.03 -4.12
CA ALA A 210 8.97 5.77 -4.29
C ALA A 210 8.84 7.23 -3.82
N CYS A 211 7.74 7.91 -4.16
CA CYS A 211 7.47 9.26 -3.65
C CYS A 211 7.39 9.30 -2.12
N HIS A 212 6.65 8.38 -1.51
CA HIS A 212 6.53 8.30 -0.06
C HIS A 212 7.85 7.89 0.60
N PHE A 213 8.64 7.02 -0.03
CA PHE A 213 9.98 6.67 0.43
C PHE A 213 10.88 7.91 0.53
N VAL A 214 10.90 8.75 -0.50
CA VAL A 214 11.64 10.03 -0.50
C VAL A 214 11.12 10.97 0.58
N ALA A 215 9.79 11.03 0.77
CA ALA A 215 9.17 11.84 1.81
C ALA A 215 9.59 11.37 3.22
N VAL A 216 9.56 10.06 3.48
CA VAL A 216 9.99 9.48 4.77
C VAL A 216 11.49 9.69 4.98
N LEU A 217 12.32 9.42 3.97
CA LEU A 217 13.77 9.55 4.06
C LEU A 217 14.21 10.95 4.47
N ASN A 218 13.54 11.98 3.97
CA ASN A 218 14.03 13.36 4.11
C ASN A 218 13.21 14.23 5.07
N TYR A 219 11.94 13.86 5.37
CA TYR A 219 10.99 14.78 6.00
C TYR A 219 10.14 14.16 7.12
N ALA A 220 10.39 12.93 7.55
CA ALA A 220 9.60 12.29 8.61
C ALA A 220 10.13 12.57 10.05
N SER A 221 11.30 13.20 10.16
CA SER A 221 11.97 13.50 11.45
C SER A 221 11.85 14.96 11.84
#